data_ff722b378ff03391b919cb2e03416502
#
_entry.id   ff722b378ff03391b919cb2e03416502
#
_cell.length_a   1.000
_cell.length_b   1.000
_cell.length_c   1.000
_cell.angle_alpha   90.00
_cell.angle_beta   90.00
_cell.angle_gamma   90.00
#
_symmetry.space_group_name_H-M   'P 1'
#
loop_
_entity.id
_entity.type
_entity.pdbx_description
1 polymer ?
#
loop_
_entity_poly.entity_id
_entity_poly.type
_entity_poly.pdbx_seq_one_letter_code
_entity_poly.pdbx_strand_id
1 'polypeptide(L)'
;LDKDLVKNHSQNPKVECDPSQIRNPKSNDPTVGVFWVPFDAPNHPFHGQIMHMDLSPMKTTVTDDSKHIVGLGWGPLKESNFEDKIVFSEVENDYFGMPKMNFKFKYTEKDLEAINAAKAFQQKVVNSFGKEIKDGGQTLMPPGTSLHYEGSTRMGLENDGTSVCDTYSKVWEFDNLFVGGNGVIPIATASNPTLTSVALAVRSCEKVTQLLK
;
A
#
# COMPACT_ATOMS: atom_id res chain seq x y z
N LEU A 1 -0.42 7.28 22.61
CA LEU A 1 -1.83 7.59 22.83
C LEU A 1 -2.15 7.58 24.33
N ASP A 2 -3.03 8.49 24.72
CA ASP A 2 -3.61 8.47 26.06
C ASP A 2 -4.50 7.24 26.22
N LYS A 3 -4.31 6.46 27.29
CA LYS A 3 -5.08 5.22 27.54
C LYS A 3 -6.58 5.51 27.72
N ASP A 4 -6.94 6.65 28.28
CA ASP A 4 -8.34 6.98 28.49
C ASP A 4 -9.02 7.37 27.18
N LEU A 5 -8.32 8.01 26.26
CA LEU A 5 -8.83 8.29 24.92
C LEU A 5 -9.10 6.98 24.15
N VAL A 6 -8.18 6.03 24.19
CA VAL A 6 -8.30 4.73 23.55
C VAL A 6 -9.43 3.92 24.16
N LYS A 7 -9.54 3.89 25.47
CA LYS A 7 -10.58 3.17 26.22
C LYS A 7 -11.98 3.73 25.90
N ASN A 8 -12.12 5.06 25.83
CA ASN A 8 -13.39 5.70 25.51
C ASN A 8 -13.83 5.42 24.05
N HIS A 9 -12.87 5.31 23.14
CA HIS A 9 -13.17 4.97 21.75
C HIS A 9 -13.56 3.50 21.58
N SER A 10 -12.94 2.61 22.33
CA SER A 10 -13.24 1.17 22.33
C SER A 10 -14.59 0.82 22.95
N GLN A 11 -15.12 1.68 23.82
CA GLN A 11 -16.38 1.44 24.54
C GLN A 11 -17.65 1.79 23.74
N ASN A 12 -17.53 2.31 22.53
CA ASN A 12 -18.68 2.66 21.71
C ASN A 12 -18.61 2.03 20.30
N PRO A 13 -18.59 0.71 20.18
CA PRO A 13 -18.68 0.05 18.90
C PRO A 13 -20.09 0.21 18.37
N LYS A 14 -20.28 0.97 17.32
CA LYS A 14 -21.53 1.00 16.56
C LYS A 14 -21.75 -0.25 15.70
N VAL A 15 -20.83 -1.19 15.76
CA VAL A 15 -20.86 -2.46 15.02
C VAL A 15 -20.60 -3.57 16.03
N GLU A 16 -21.56 -4.46 16.22
CA GLU A 16 -21.37 -5.71 16.93
C GLU A 16 -20.43 -6.59 16.09
N CYS A 17 -19.15 -6.63 16.48
CA CYS A 17 -18.23 -7.61 15.93
C CYS A 17 -18.38 -8.90 16.70
N ASP A 18 -18.50 -10.02 16.01
CA ASP A 18 -18.45 -11.33 16.63
C ASP A 18 -17.09 -11.50 17.34
N PRO A 19 -17.06 -11.64 18.66
CA PRO A 19 -15.82 -11.76 19.42
C PRO A 19 -14.96 -12.96 19.01
N SER A 20 -15.56 -14.00 18.42
CA SER A 20 -14.85 -15.19 17.94
C SER A 20 -14.03 -14.92 16.67
N GLN A 21 -14.32 -13.86 15.95
CA GLN A 21 -13.60 -13.46 14.75
C GLN A 21 -12.45 -12.48 15.04
N ILE A 22 -12.41 -11.92 16.23
CA ILE A 22 -11.31 -11.09 16.67
C ILE A 22 -10.20 -12.04 17.12
N ARG A 23 -9.09 -12.09 16.39
CA ARG A 23 -7.89 -12.83 16.82
C ARG A 23 -7.42 -12.25 18.15
N ASN A 24 -7.80 -12.96 19.20
CA ASN A 24 -7.43 -12.84 20.57
C ASN A 24 -6.45 -11.72 20.92
N PRO A 25 -6.92 -10.50 21.18
CA PRO A 25 -6.11 -9.52 21.86
C PRO A 25 -5.82 -10.10 23.26
N LYS A 26 -4.62 -9.96 23.73
CA LYS A 26 -4.33 -10.19 25.14
C LYS A 26 -5.39 -9.43 25.93
N SER A 27 -6.00 -10.05 26.89
CA SER A 27 -7.26 -9.72 27.54
C SER A 27 -7.49 -8.29 28.03
N ASN A 28 -6.54 -7.38 27.87
CA ASN A 28 -6.60 -5.97 28.27
C ASN A 28 -6.24 -5.00 27.14
N ASP A 29 -5.98 -5.48 25.92
CA ASP A 29 -5.74 -4.59 24.79
C ASP A 29 -7.07 -4.08 24.21
N PRO A 30 -7.19 -2.78 23.96
CA PRO A 30 -8.26 -2.29 23.12
C PRO A 30 -8.12 -2.92 21.75
N THR A 31 -9.22 -3.16 21.09
CA THR A 31 -9.34 -3.82 19.80
C THR A 31 -8.16 -3.52 18.87
N VAL A 32 -7.42 -4.57 18.52
CA VAL A 32 -6.37 -4.47 17.51
C VAL A 32 -7.01 -4.04 16.19
N GLY A 33 -6.61 -2.91 15.68
CA GLY A 33 -7.23 -2.36 14.48
C GLY A 33 -6.31 -1.46 13.67
N VAL A 34 -6.77 -1.15 12.49
CA VAL A 34 -6.18 -0.14 11.62
C VAL A 34 -7.23 0.94 11.38
N PHE A 35 -6.89 2.17 11.70
CA PHE A 35 -7.68 3.31 11.31
C PHE A 35 -7.17 3.85 9.99
N TRP A 36 -8.09 4.17 9.10
CA TRP A 36 -7.77 4.63 7.77
C TRP A 36 -8.02 6.13 7.68
N VAL A 37 -7.07 6.83 7.09
CA VAL A 37 -7.26 8.19 6.62
C VAL A 37 -7.37 8.09 5.09
N PRO A 38 -8.58 8.24 4.53
CA PRO A 38 -8.80 8.00 3.10
C PRO A 38 -8.12 9.08 2.25
N PHE A 39 -7.73 8.66 1.04
CA PHE A 39 -7.33 9.61 0.00
C PHE A 39 -8.51 10.50 -0.39
N ASP A 40 -8.31 11.82 -0.41
CA ASP A 40 -9.31 12.83 -0.79
C ASP A 40 -8.63 14.00 -1.51
N ALA A 41 -8.37 13.86 -2.81
CA ALA A 41 -7.83 14.93 -3.62
C ALA A 41 -8.90 16.00 -3.93
N PRO A 42 -8.53 17.31 -3.93
CA PRO A 42 -7.17 17.84 -3.73
C PRO A 42 -6.80 18.09 -2.27
N ASN A 43 -7.74 17.94 -1.33
CA ASN A 43 -7.57 18.37 0.06
C ASN A 43 -6.57 17.48 0.83
N HIS A 44 -6.54 16.19 0.48
CA HIS A 44 -5.82 15.16 1.18
C HIS A 44 -5.29 14.09 0.21
N PRO A 45 -4.29 14.43 -0.64
CA PRO A 45 -3.84 13.58 -1.73
C PRO A 45 -2.89 12.47 -1.27
N PHE A 46 -3.17 11.85 -0.15
CA PHE A 46 -2.44 10.73 0.42
C PHE A 46 -3.35 9.86 1.26
N HIS A 47 -2.99 8.60 1.34
CA HIS A 47 -3.63 7.61 2.19
C HIS A 47 -2.84 7.48 3.49
N GLY A 48 -3.53 7.42 4.62
CA GLY A 48 -2.91 7.22 5.92
C GLY A 48 -3.46 6.01 6.66
N GLN A 49 -2.61 5.42 7.47
CA GLN A 49 -2.96 4.33 8.37
C GLN A 49 -2.41 4.61 9.76
N ILE A 50 -3.25 4.42 10.76
CA ILE A 50 -2.87 4.40 12.17
C ILE A 50 -3.05 2.97 12.64
N MET A 51 -1.97 2.28 12.97
CA MET A 51 -1.94 0.85 13.20
C MET A 51 -1.49 0.53 14.61
N HIS A 52 -2.07 -0.50 15.21
CA HIS A 52 -1.47 -1.12 16.37
C HIS A 52 -0.06 -1.62 16.02
N MET A 53 0.88 -1.58 16.98
CA MET A 53 2.29 -1.92 16.69
C MET A 53 2.48 -3.34 16.17
N ASP A 54 1.63 -4.28 16.55
CA ASP A 54 1.68 -5.65 16.04
C ASP A 54 1.43 -5.76 14.54
N LEU A 55 0.75 -4.77 13.96
CA LEU A 55 0.43 -4.67 12.53
C LEU A 55 1.35 -3.71 11.78
N SER A 56 2.18 -2.95 12.50
CA SER A 56 3.09 -2.00 11.88
C SER A 56 4.31 -2.70 11.28
N PRO A 57 4.73 -2.35 10.06
CA PRO A 57 6.01 -2.81 9.52
C PRO A 57 7.22 -2.24 10.27
N MET A 58 7.02 -1.14 11.00
CA MET A 58 8.06 -0.53 11.81
C MET A 58 8.07 -1.18 13.19
N LYS A 59 9.26 -1.56 13.64
CA LYS A 59 9.49 -2.07 14.99
C LYS A 59 9.98 -0.95 15.89
N THR A 60 9.60 -0.98 17.16
CA THR A 60 10.18 -0.12 18.19
C THR A 60 10.63 -0.96 19.38
N THR A 61 11.73 -0.56 19.99
CA THR A 61 12.20 -1.12 21.26
C THR A 61 11.71 -0.33 22.46
N VAL A 62 11.00 0.78 22.22
CA VAL A 62 10.44 1.59 23.29
C VAL A 62 9.26 0.85 23.91
N THR A 63 9.37 0.56 25.18
CA THR A 63 8.29 0.03 26.01
C THR A 63 7.91 1.04 27.07
N ASP A 64 6.65 1.41 27.10
CA ASP A 64 6.08 2.25 28.16
C ASP A 64 4.70 1.69 28.49
N ASP A 65 4.61 0.97 29.59
CA ASP A 65 3.36 0.31 30.02
C ASP A 65 2.25 1.29 30.35
N SER A 66 2.57 2.58 30.51
CA SER A 66 1.59 3.64 30.74
C SER A 66 0.95 4.19 29.45
N LYS A 67 1.48 3.84 28.27
CA LYS A 67 1.07 4.40 27.00
C LYS A 67 0.86 3.34 25.94
N HIS A 68 -0.05 3.62 25.02
CA HIS A 68 -0.18 2.84 23.80
C HIS A 68 0.72 3.41 22.70
N ILE A 69 1.52 2.53 22.12
CA ILE A 69 2.37 2.85 20.99
C ILE A 69 1.64 2.40 19.72
N VAL A 70 1.55 3.28 18.75
CA VAL A 70 0.93 3.01 17.45
C VAL A 70 1.88 3.40 16.32
N GLY A 71 1.81 2.66 15.22
CA GLY A 71 2.51 3.00 13.99
C GLY A 71 1.64 3.89 13.12
N LEU A 72 2.23 4.93 12.53
CA LEU A 72 1.58 5.79 11.56
C LEU A 72 2.29 5.64 10.21
N GLY A 73 1.56 5.15 9.19
CA GLY A 73 2.04 5.06 7.82
C GLY A 73 1.28 6.03 6.92
N TRP A 74 1.99 6.75 6.05
CA TRP A 74 1.39 7.62 5.05
C TRP A 74 1.92 7.26 3.67
N GLY A 75 1.02 7.13 2.70
CA GLY A 75 1.32 6.85 1.30
C GLY A 75 0.80 7.97 0.40
N PRO A 76 1.66 8.90 -0.02
CA PRO A 76 1.30 9.83 -1.07
C PRO A 76 1.25 9.13 -2.43
N LEU A 77 0.50 9.71 -3.37
CA LEU A 77 0.44 9.24 -4.74
C LEU A 77 1.78 9.47 -5.44
N LYS A 78 2.35 8.40 -6.01
CA LYS A 78 3.55 8.48 -6.85
C LYS A 78 3.15 8.91 -8.27
N GLU A 79 3.84 9.89 -8.84
CA GLU A 79 3.67 10.24 -10.25
C GLU A 79 4.16 9.09 -11.14
N SER A 80 3.30 8.60 -12.03
CA SER A 80 3.68 7.55 -12.99
C SER A 80 4.67 8.11 -14.00
N ASN A 81 5.82 7.43 -14.15
CA ASN A 81 6.88 7.83 -15.05
C ASN A 81 7.33 6.63 -15.88
N PHE A 82 7.44 6.79 -17.19
CA PHE A 82 7.88 5.74 -18.10
C PHE A 82 9.31 5.27 -17.82
N GLU A 83 10.16 6.12 -17.24
CA GLU A 83 11.52 5.76 -16.87
C GLU A 83 11.60 4.93 -15.57
N ASP A 84 10.53 4.87 -14.77
CA ASP A 84 10.41 3.94 -13.66
C ASP A 84 10.06 2.56 -14.21
N LYS A 85 11.05 1.68 -14.34
CA LYS A 85 10.90 0.39 -15.01
C LYS A 85 11.81 -0.69 -14.46
N ILE A 86 11.41 -1.91 -14.71
CA ILE A 86 12.24 -3.10 -14.46
C ILE A 86 13.03 -3.40 -15.74
N VAL A 87 14.33 -3.58 -15.59
CA VAL A 87 15.24 -3.94 -16.69
C VAL A 87 15.98 -5.21 -16.31
N PHE A 88 15.99 -6.18 -17.19
CA PHE A 88 16.75 -7.41 -17.01
C PHE A 88 18.17 -7.25 -17.55
N SER A 89 19.16 -7.79 -16.81
CA SER A 89 20.56 -7.76 -17.22
C SER A 89 20.80 -8.74 -18.37
N GLU A 90 21.58 -8.33 -19.34
CA GLU A 90 22.04 -9.22 -20.43
C GLU A 90 23.31 -10.00 -20.06
N VAL A 91 23.97 -9.61 -18.96
CA VAL A 91 25.30 -10.15 -18.59
C VAL A 91 25.37 -10.73 -17.18
N GLU A 92 24.43 -10.38 -16.29
CA GLU A 92 24.38 -10.88 -14.93
C GLU A 92 23.13 -11.74 -14.71
N ASN A 93 23.32 -12.84 -14.01
CA ASN A 93 22.24 -13.72 -13.59
C ASN A 93 21.99 -13.57 -12.07
N ASP A 94 20.76 -13.91 -11.68
CA ASP A 94 20.40 -14.09 -10.29
C ASP A 94 20.85 -15.46 -9.74
N TYR A 95 20.51 -15.75 -8.49
CA TYR A 95 20.83 -17.01 -7.83
C TYR A 95 20.29 -18.27 -8.58
N PHE A 96 19.19 -18.12 -9.32
CA PHE A 96 18.54 -19.20 -10.06
C PHE A 96 19.00 -19.30 -11.52
N GLY A 97 19.97 -18.48 -11.92
CA GLY A 97 20.45 -18.46 -13.31
C GLY A 97 19.57 -17.69 -14.28
N MET A 98 18.56 -16.96 -13.77
CA MET A 98 17.72 -16.09 -14.59
C MET A 98 18.39 -14.70 -14.74
N PRO A 99 18.09 -13.96 -15.82
CA PRO A 99 18.59 -12.59 -15.96
C PRO A 99 18.29 -11.74 -14.73
N LYS A 100 19.32 -11.13 -14.15
CA LYS A 100 19.20 -10.32 -12.94
C LYS A 100 18.30 -9.12 -13.17
N MET A 101 17.31 -8.97 -12.30
CA MET A 101 16.35 -7.87 -12.34
C MET A 101 16.94 -6.60 -11.73
N ASN A 102 16.89 -5.50 -12.47
CA ASN A 102 17.33 -4.18 -12.03
C ASN A 102 16.14 -3.22 -12.04
N PHE A 103 16.01 -2.44 -10.98
CA PHE A 103 14.93 -1.46 -10.85
C PHE A 103 15.49 -0.06 -11.17
N LYS A 104 14.86 0.60 -12.14
CA LYS A 104 15.02 2.04 -12.34
C LYS A 104 13.86 2.73 -11.66
N PHE A 105 14.16 3.60 -10.69
CA PHE A 105 13.15 4.30 -9.91
C PHE A 105 13.68 5.67 -9.49
N LYS A 106 12.87 6.71 -9.67
CA LYS A 106 13.23 8.07 -9.31
C LYS A 106 12.02 8.84 -8.77
N TYR A 107 12.22 9.59 -7.69
CA TYR A 107 11.24 10.58 -7.26
C TYR A 107 11.33 11.83 -8.14
N THR A 108 10.17 12.30 -8.60
CA THR A 108 10.02 13.60 -9.26
C THR A 108 9.92 14.72 -8.22
N GLU A 109 9.98 15.97 -8.66
CA GLU A 109 9.74 17.12 -7.76
C GLU A 109 8.33 17.06 -7.13
N LYS A 110 7.32 16.69 -7.93
CA LYS A 110 5.95 16.50 -7.44
C LYS A 110 5.85 15.39 -6.39
N ASP A 111 6.58 14.28 -6.56
CA ASP A 111 6.61 13.22 -5.55
C ASP A 111 7.19 13.73 -4.24
N LEU A 112 8.26 14.53 -4.29
CA LEU A 112 8.88 15.12 -3.10
C LEU A 112 7.96 16.14 -2.42
N GLU A 113 7.23 16.94 -3.18
CA GLU A 113 6.21 17.84 -2.65
C GLU A 113 5.09 17.07 -1.95
N ALA A 114 4.58 16.01 -2.57
CA ALA A 114 3.55 15.14 -1.99
C ALA A 114 4.04 14.44 -0.71
N ILE A 115 5.28 13.95 -0.68
CA ILE A 115 5.90 13.37 0.50
C ILE A 115 6.00 14.41 1.64
N ASN A 116 6.42 15.62 1.35
CA ASN A 116 6.53 16.67 2.35
C ASN A 116 5.16 17.09 2.90
N ALA A 117 4.16 17.20 2.05
CA ALA A 117 2.78 17.46 2.46
C ALA A 117 2.22 16.33 3.36
N ALA A 118 2.48 15.07 3.00
CA ALA A 118 2.08 13.92 3.78
C ALA A 118 2.75 13.91 5.17
N LYS A 119 4.05 14.22 5.26
CA LYS A 119 4.77 14.36 6.52
C LYS A 119 4.19 15.47 7.40
N ALA A 120 3.92 16.63 6.82
CA ALA A 120 3.35 17.76 7.54
C ALA A 120 1.96 17.43 8.10
N PHE A 121 1.15 16.69 7.33
CA PHE A 121 -0.16 16.23 7.80
C PHE A 121 -0.05 15.15 8.87
N GLN A 122 0.83 14.18 8.69
CA GLN A 122 1.11 13.14 9.69
C GLN A 122 1.50 13.78 11.04
N GLN A 123 2.33 14.83 11.02
CA GLN A 123 2.70 15.55 12.24
C GLN A 123 1.50 16.23 12.92
N LYS A 124 0.56 16.79 12.17
CA LYS A 124 -0.68 17.34 12.74
C LYS A 124 -1.49 16.24 13.42
N VAL A 125 -1.59 15.07 12.79
CA VAL A 125 -2.28 13.92 13.36
C VAL A 125 -1.59 13.47 14.66
N VAL A 126 -0.27 13.32 14.68
CA VAL A 126 0.49 12.99 15.90
C VAL A 126 0.19 13.98 17.04
N ASN A 127 0.24 15.25 16.75
CA ASN A 127 0.04 16.30 17.75
C ASN A 127 -1.40 16.34 18.30
N SER A 128 -2.36 15.75 17.59
CA SER A 128 -3.77 15.75 18.01
C SER A 128 -4.07 14.73 19.10
N PHE A 129 -3.30 13.65 19.20
CA PHE A 129 -3.62 12.56 20.12
C PHE A 129 -2.41 11.90 20.79
N GLY A 130 -1.21 12.37 20.53
CA GLY A 130 -0.02 11.74 21.09
C GLY A 130 1.24 12.57 20.96
N LYS A 131 2.35 11.88 21.07
CA LYS A 131 3.69 12.43 20.88
C LYS A 131 4.50 11.44 20.07
N GLU A 132 5.37 11.97 19.24
CA GLU A 132 6.34 11.17 18.52
C GLU A 132 7.33 10.50 19.48
N ILE A 133 7.71 9.28 19.18
CA ILE A 133 8.78 8.59 19.90
C ILE A 133 10.11 9.18 19.42
N LYS A 134 10.93 9.64 20.34
CA LYS A 134 12.15 10.40 20.04
C LYS A 134 13.14 9.72 19.09
N ASP A 135 13.21 8.41 19.15
CA ASP A 135 14.17 7.61 18.34
C ASP A 135 13.57 7.11 17.01
N GLY A 136 12.30 7.45 16.76
CA GLY A 136 11.57 6.97 15.59
C GLY A 136 11.57 7.95 14.43
N GLY A 137 11.19 9.18 14.66
CA GLY A 137 11.05 10.25 13.68
C GLY A 137 10.24 9.86 12.43
N GLN A 138 9.85 10.85 11.65
CA GLN A 138 9.25 10.59 10.34
C GLN A 138 10.32 10.13 9.35
N THR A 139 10.28 8.88 8.94
CA THR A 139 11.24 8.30 8.00
C THR A 139 10.55 8.01 6.67
N LEU A 140 11.15 8.47 5.57
CA LEU A 140 10.79 7.97 4.25
C LEU A 140 11.38 6.58 4.10
N MET A 141 10.52 5.59 3.89
CA MET A 141 10.98 4.23 3.66
C MET A 141 11.76 4.14 2.33
N PRO A 142 12.85 3.37 2.27
CA PRO A 142 13.60 3.20 1.04
C PRO A 142 12.73 2.65 -0.08
N PRO A 143 13.01 2.99 -1.35
CA PRO A 143 12.38 2.34 -2.50
C PRO A 143 12.49 0.81 -2.40
N GLY A 144 11.41 0.10 -2.72
CA GLY A 144 11.34 -1.35 -2.59
C GLY A 144 10.81 -1.87 -1.24
N THR A 145 10.62 -1.02 -0.25
CA THR A 145 10.07 -1.44 1.05
C THR A 145 8.55 -1.63 1.00
N SER A 146 7.84 -0.90 0.13
CA SER A 146 6.41 -1.10 -0.08
C SER A 146 6.15 -2.47 -0.70
N LEU A 147 5.09 -3.15 -0.25
CA LEU A 147 4.58 -4.39 -0.86
C LEU A 147 3.49 -4.11 -1.93
N HIS A 148 3.26 -2.86 -2.25
CA HIS A 148 2.24 -2.40 -3.19
C HIS A 148 2.90 -2.02 -4.52
N TYR A 149 3.41 -3.03 -5.23
CA TYR A 149 3.99 -2.84 -6.55
C TYR A 149 2.89 -2.84 -7.61
N GLU A 150 2.80 -1.77 -8.38
CA GLU A 150 1.77 -1.57 -9.41
C GLU A 150 2.41 -1.26 -10.76
N GLY A 151 1.71 -1.56 -11.85
CA GLY A 151 2.04 -1.08 -13.19
C GLY A 151 3.17 -1.80 -13.93
N SER A 152 3.81 -2.85 -13.36
CA SER A 152 4.90 -3.57 -14.04
C SER A 152 4.44 -4.30 -15.32
N THR A 153 3.16 -4.69 -15.37
CA THR A 153 2.48 -5.31 -16.53
C THR A 153 1.16 -4.62 -16.82
N ARG A 154 1.18 -3.29 -16.75
CA ARG A 154 -0.04 -2.47 -16.77
C ARG A 154 -0.92 -2.72 -17.98
N MET A 155 -2.23 -2.65 -17.74
CA MET A 155 -3.23 -2.72 -18.79
C MET A 155 -3.38 -1.40 -19.55
N GLY A 156 -3.87 -1.47 -20.78
CA GLY A 156 -4.21 -0.33 -21.62
C GLY A 156 -5.45 -0.56 -22.46
N LEU A 157 -5.91 0.49 -23.11
CA LEU A 157 -7.04 0.43 -24.04
C LEU A 157 -6.61 -0.06 -25.42
N GLU A 158 -5.36 0.25 -25.81
CA GLU A 158 -4.80 0.00 -27.15
C GLU A 158 -3.39 -0.57 -27.02
N ASN A 159 -2.97 -1.33 -28.03
CA ASN A 159 -1.61 -1.84 -28.17
C ASN A 159 -0.72 -0.78 -28.85
N ASP A 160 -0.41 0.27 -28.12
CA ASP A 160 0.40 1.40 -28.58
C ASP A 160 1.84 1.39 -28.01
N GLY A 161 2.23 0.29 -27.33
CA GLY A 161 3.53 0.16 -26.68
C GLY A 161 3.60 0.77 -25.28
N THR A 162 2.52 1.36 -24.77
CA THR A 162 2.46 1.94 -23.43
C THR A 162 1.89 1.00 -22.38
N SER A 163 1.38 -0.16 -22.80
CA SER A 163 0.79 -1.19 -21.95
C SER A 163 1.24 -2.60 -22.36
N VAL A 164 1.11 -3.55 -21.45
CA VAL A 164 1.48 -4.96 -21.65
C VAL A 164 0.28 -5.82 -22.02
N CYS A 165 -0.89 -5.46 -21.52
CA CYS A 165 -2.11 -6.23 -21.70
C CYS A 165 -3.32 -5.33 -21.92
N ASP A 166 -4.41 -5.92 -22.40
CA ASP A 166 -5.69 -5.26 -22.54
C ASP A 166 -6.41 -5.08 -21.17
N THR A 167 -7.58 -4.47 -21.19
CA THR A 167 -8.37 -4.21 -19.98
C THR A 167 -8.97 -5.48 -19.34
N TYR A 168 -8.79 -6.63 -19.94
CA TYR A 168 -9.12 -7.95 -19.38
C TYR A 168 -7.87 -8.74 -19.00
N SER A 169 -6.72 -8.06 -18.95
CA SER A 169 -5.42 -8.63 -18.58
C SER A 169 -4.87 -9.65 -19.57
N LYS A 170 -5.40 -9.70 -20.81
CA LYS A 170 -4.84 -10.51 -21.88
C LYS A 170 -3.62 -9.80 -22.46
N VAL A 171 -2.47 -10.48 -22.49
CA VAL A 171 -1.22 -9.93 -23.04
C VAL A 171 -1.39 -9.67 -24.53
N TRP A 172 -0.93 -8.50 -24.98
CA TRP A 172 -0.98 -8.15 -26.39
C TRP A 172 -0.28 -9.20 -27.27
N GLU A 173 -0.82 -9.45 -28.44
CA GLU A 173 -0.30 -10.43 -29.42
C GLU A 173 -0.33 -11.90 -28.97
N PHE A 174 -0.86 -12.21 -27.81
CA PHE A 174 -1.09 -13.60 -27.37
C PHE A 174 -2.59 -13.93 -27.34
N ASP A 175 -2.94 -15.12 -27.78
CA ASP A 175 -4.34 -15.54 -27.80
C ASP A 175 -4.81 -16.09 -26.44
N ASN A 176 -3.89 -16.70 -25.69
CA ASN A 176 -4.17 -17.47 -24.48
C ASN A 176 -3.32 -17.11 -23.27
N LEU A 177 -2.61 -15.97 -23.29
CA LEU A 177 -1.78 -15.52 -22.18
C LEU A 177 -2.46 -14.38 -21.43
N PHE A 178 -2.67 -14.58 -20.13
CA PHE A 178 -3.24 -13.58 -19.22
C PHE A 178 -2.27 -13.33 -18.08
N VAL A 179 -2.19 -12.08 -17.62
CA VAL A 179 -1.43 -11.67 -16.44
C VAL A 179 -2.36 -11.20 -15.33
N GLY A 180 -1.92 -11.22 -14.09
CA GLY A 180 -2.75 -10.86 -12.95
C GLY A 180 -1.95 -10.18 -11.83
N GLY A 181 -2.63 -9.87 -10.74
CA GLY A 181 -2.06 -9.19 -9.58
C GLY A 181 -1.98 -7.67 -9.75
N ASN A 182 -1.29 -7.01 -8.83
CA ASN A 182 -1.18 -5.55 -8.83
C ASN A 182 -0.46 -4.99 -10.07
N GLY A 183 0.38 -5.80 -10.72
CA GLY A 183 1.13 -5.39 -11.91
C GLY A 183 0.25 -4.86 -13.05
N VAL A 184 -1.00 -5.33 -13.16
CA VAL A 184 -1.92 -4.90 -14.22
C VAL A 184 -2.58 -3.54 -13.96
N ILE A 185 -2.49 -2.99 -12.75
CA ILE A 185 -3.07 -1.68 -12.39
C ILE A 185 -2.33 -0.59 -13.18
N PRO A 186 -3.02 0.20 -14.03
CA PRO A 186 -2.35 1.07 -15.01
C PRO A 186 -1.75 2.34 -14.43
N ILE A 187 -2.21 2.75 -13.24
CA ILE A 187 -1.78 3.98 -12.57
C ILE A 187 -1.43 3.67 -11.12
N ALA A 188 -0.51 4.47 -10.56
CA ALA A 188 -0.22 4.37 -9.14
C ALA A 188 -1.46 4.73 -8.31
N THR A 189 -1.64 4.02 -7.21
CA THR A 189 -2.66 4.35 -6.21
C THR A 189 -2.00 4.78 -4.90
N ALA A 190 -2.67 5.62 -4.14
CA ALA A 190 -2.18 6.02 -2.81
C ALA A 190 -2.62 5.02 -1.72
N SER A 191 -3.41 4.01 -2.06
CA SER A 191 -4.03 3.07 -1.12
C SER A 191 -3.58 1.63 -1.36
N ASN A 192 -3.92 0.75 -0.42
CA ASN A 192 -3.64 -0.69 -0.54
C ASN A 192 -4.41 -1.29 -1.72
N PRO A 193 -3.76 -1.89 -2.72
CA PRO A 193 -4.38 -2.22 -4.00
C PRO A 193 -5.11 -3.57 -4.03
N THR A 194 -5.11 -4.35 -2.96
CA THR A 194 -5.60 -5.75 -2.97
C THR A 194 -7.05 -5.87 -3.48
N LEU A 195 -7.95 -5.00 -3.03
CA LEU A 195 -9.34 -5.03 -3.48
C LEU A 195 -9.45 -4.78 -5.00
N THR A 196 -8.70 -3.82 -5.52
CA THR A 196 -8.62 -3.52 -6.95
C THR A 196 -8.06 -4.72 -7.73
N SER A 197 -6.98 -5.34 -7.25
CA SER A 197 -6.42 -6.54 -7.85
C SER A 197 -7.42 -7.69 -7.93
N VAL A 198 -8.17 -7.94 -6.86
CA VAL A 198 -9.19 -9.00 -6.84
C VAL A 198 -10.31 -8.68 -7.83
N ALA A 199 -10.79 -7.44 -7.89
CA ALA A 199 -11.82 -7.03 -8.84
C ALA A 199 -11.36 -7.22 -10.29
N LEU A 200 -10.11 -6.86 -10.61
CA LEU A 200 -9.54 -7.06 -11.93
C LEU A 200 -9.36 -8.54 -12.27
N ALA A 201 -8.95 -9.37 -11.30
CA ALA A 201 -8.83 -10.80 -11.49
C ALA A 201 -10.20 -11.45 -11.80
N VAL A 202 -11.26 -11.08 -11.07
CA VAL A 202 -12.64 -11.55 -11.36
C VAL A 202 -13.04 -11.18 -12.79
N ARG A 203 -12.85 -9.93 -13.20
CA ARG A 203 -13.15 -9.47 -14.56
C ARG A 203 -12.38 -10.26 -15.62
N SER A 204 -11.10 -10.55 -15.38
CA SER A 204 -10.29 -11.37 -16.29
C SER A 204 -10.80 -12.80 -16.37
N CYS A 205 -11.15 -13.44 -15.25
CA CYS A 205 -11.70 -14.78 -15.21
C CYS A 205 -13.04 -14.88 -15.94
N GLU A 206 -13.91 -13.88 -15.82
CA GLU A 206 -15.17 -13.83 -16.58
C GLU A 206 -14.90 -13.82 -18.09
N LYS A 207 -13.91 -13.05 -18.55
CA LYS A 207 -13.51 -13.01 -19.96
C LYS A 207 -12.96 -14.35 -20.43
N VAL A 208 -12.06 -14.98 -19.67
CA VAL A 208 -11.52 -16.31 -19.97
C VAL A 208 -12.65 -17.33 -20.08
N THR A 209 -13.61 -17.32 -19.17
CA THR A 209 -14.77 -18.21 -19.19
C THR A 209 -15.62 -18.03 -20.45
N GLN A 210 -15.74 -16.79 -20.97
CA GLN A 210 -16.44 -16.53 -22.23
C GLN A 210 -15.68 -17.07 -23.45
N LEU A 211 -14.35 -17.06 -23.43
CA LEU A 211 -13.51 -17.55 -24.52
C LEU A 211 -13.45 -19.09 -24.60
N LEU A 212 -13.74 -19.76 -23.49
CA LEU A 212 -13.74 -21.22 -23.40
C LEU A 212 -15.09 -21.86 -23.72
N LYS A 213 -16.12 -21.09 -24.00
CA LYS A 213 -17.45 -21.53 -24.42
C LYS A 213 -17.58 -21.54 -25.94
#